data_f87d704540dbb29fc5b6b235792fa07f
#
_entry.id   f87d704540dbb29fc5b6b235792fa07f
#
_cell.length_a   1.000
_cell.length_b   1.000
_cell.length_c   1.000
_cell.angle_alpha   90.00
_cell.angle_beta   90.00
_cell.angle_gamma   90.00
#
_symmetry.space_group_name_H-M   'P 1'
#
loop_
_entity.id
_entity.type
_entity.pdbx_description
1 polymer ?
#
loop_
_entity_poly.entity_id
_entity_poly.type
_entity_poly.pdbx_seq_one_letter_code
_entity_poly.pdbx_strand_id
1 'polypeptide(L)'
;ATAVGVKAQTDSTGMPGDNFSLQGALEMFKQSSSVEEFEKLINTESKNVNNLDLNGDGDIDYVKVIDKAGKDVHAFVLQVAVSETENQDIAVIELEKTGDTTAMLQIIGDEEIYGEQVIVEASDEGDEVDGDDDGKGSGPSFDYNYTKVSRIVVNVFFWPSVRFVYRPAYVPWVSPWRWRHYPGWWRPWRPVRWTVFHPRRLVYHRHYA
;
A
#
# COMPACT_ATOMS: atom_id res chain seq x y z
N ALA A 1 -16.10 33.45 18.96
CA ALA A 1 -15.86 32.02 18.84
C ALA A 1 -15.22 31.77 17.47
N THR A 2 -13.90 31.66 17.42
CA THR A 2 -13.12 31.36 16.22
C THR A 2 -12.97 29.85 16.14
N ALA A 3 -13.61 29.24 15.17
CA ALA A 3 -13.43 27.83 14.84
C ALA A 3 -11.99 27.68 14.27
N VAL A 4 -11.12 26.99 15.01
CA VAL A 4 -9.83 26.53 14.50
C VAL A 4 -10.13 25.31 13.64
N GLY A 5 -10.24 25.53 12.32
CA GLY A 5 -10.31 24.45 11.38
C GLY A 5 -8.97 23.69 11.39
N VAL A 6 -9.00 22.43 11.76
CA VAL A 6 -7.88 21.50 11.54
C VAL A 6 -7.73 21.39 10.02
N LYS A 7 -6.76 22.10 9.45
CA LYS A 7 -6.30 21.85 8.09
C LYS A 7 -5.68 20.44 8.09
N ALA A 8 -6.40 19.48 7.51
CA ALA A 8 -5.79 18.21 7.15
C ALA A 8 -4.55 18.53 6.29
N GLN A 9 -3.42 17.96 6.66
CA GLN A 9 -2.13 18.20 6.03
C GLN A 9 -2.21 17.74 4.56
N THR A 10 -2.46 18.70 3.66
CA THR A 10 -2.57 18.46 2.21
C THR A 10 -1.27 18.83 1.49
N ASP A 11 -0.19 18.98 2.23
CA ASP A 11 1.07 19.43 1.69
C ASP A 11 1.89 18.23 1.20
N SER A 12 2.43 18.35 -0.02
CA SER A 12 3.42 17.42 -0.57
C SER A 12 4.65 17.36 0.34
N THR A 13 5.20 16.17 0.55
CA THR A 13 6.48 15.99 1.25
C THR A 13 7.66 16.40 0.38
N GLY A 14 7.44 16.50 -0.95
CA GLY A 14 8.49 16.70 -1.95
C GLY A 14 9.29 15.44 -2.26
N MET A 15 8.95 14.32 -1.62
CA MET A 15 9.57 13.02 -1.88
C MET A 15 8.89 12.29 -3.03
N PRO A 16 9.60 11.40 -3.74
CA PRO A 16 9.00 10.59 -4.81
C PRO A 16 7.77 9.79 -4.38
N GLY A 17 7.71 9.35 -3.12
CA GLY A 17 6.61 8.60 -2.53
C GLY A 17 5.25 9.31 -2.55
N ASP A 18 5.24 10.64 -2.68
CA ASP A 18 4.01 11.40 -2.91
C ASP A 18 3.28 10.94 -4.18
N ASN A 19 4.00 10.34 -5.12
CA ASN A 19 3.53 9.90 -6.42
C ASN A 19 3.23 8.38 -6.50
N PHE A 20 3.22 7.68 -5.36
CA PHE A 20 2.79 6.29 -5.29
C PHE A 20 1.87 6.04 -4.10
N SER A 21 0.72 5.42 -4.34
CA SER A 21 -0.26 5.15 -3.28
C SER A 21 -0.04 3.77 -2.67
N LEU A 22 0.50 3.71 -1.43
CA LEU A 22 0.62 2.45 -0.68
C LEU A 22 -0.75 1.83 -0.41
N GLN A 23 -1.73 2.65 -0.02
CA GLN A 23 -3.10 2.22 0.21
C GLN A 23 -3.74 1.69 -1.08
N GLY A 24 -3.52 2.38 -2.19
CA GLY A 24 -3.98 1.94 -3.51
C GLY A 24 -3.33 0.62 -3.92
N ALA A 25 -2.06 0.42 -3.63
CA ALA A 25 -1.36 -0.84 -3.90
C ALA A 25 -1.98 -2.00 -3.11
N LEU A 26 -2.30 -1.80 -1.82
CA LEU A 26 -2.99 -2.81 -1.02
C LEU A 26 -4.38 -3.14 -1.58
N GLU A 27 -5.14 -2.12 -2.02
CA GLU A 27 -6.45 -2.34 -2.63
C GLU A 27 -6.33 -3.13 -3.95
N MET A 28 -5.32 -2.84 -4.77
CA MET A 28 -5.07 -3.61 -5.99
C MET A 28 -4.65 -5.05 -5.66
N PHE A 29 -3.85 -5.26 -4.62
CA PHE A 29 -3.48 -6.58 -4.15
C PHE A 29 -4.72 -7.37 -3.68
N LYS A 30 -5.60 -6.74 -2.90
CA LYS A 30 -6.87 -7.33 -2.45
C LYS A 30 -7.75 -7.79 -3.61
N GLN A 31 -7.89 -6.96 -4.65
CA GLN A 31 -8.79 -7.20 -5.77
C GLN A 31 -8.24 -8.22 -6.78
N SER A 32 -6.93 -8.41 -6.84
CA SER A 32 -6.29 -9.27 -7.84
C SER A 32 -6.47 -10.76 -7.56
N SER A 33 -6.57 -11.55 -8.61
CA SER A 33 -6.67 -13.02 -8.56
C SER A 33 -5.30 -13.70 -8.73
N SER A 34 -4.26 -12.94 -9.05
CA SER A 34 -2.88 -13.41 -9.18
C SER A 34 -1.90 -12.27 -8.94
N VAL A 35 -0.62 -12.59 -8.70
CA VAL A 35 0.43 -11.57 -8.54
C VAL A 35 0.71 -10.84 -9.85
N GLU A 36 0.59 -11.53 -10.99
CA GLU A 36 0.67 -10.91 -12.32
C GLU A 36 -0.45 -9.87 -12.53
N GLU A 37 -1.68 -10.20 -12.14
CA GLU A 37 -2.80 -9.26 -12.22
C GLU A 37 -2.59 -8.08 -11.28
N PHE A 38 -2.07 -8.30 -10.07
CA PHE A 38 -1.70 -7.24 -9.15
C PHE A 38 -0.69 -6.27 -9.80
N GLU A 39 0.39 -6.79 -10.38
CA GLU A 39 1.37 -5.97 -11.11
C GLU A 39 0.71 -5.16 -12.23
N LYS A 40 -0.23 -5.75 -12.96
CA LYS A 40 -0.99 -5.05 -13.99
C LYS A 40 -1.85 -3.93 -13.42
N LEU A 41 -2.57 -4.18 -12.32
CA LEU A 41 -3.47 -3.20 -11.73
C LEU A 41 -2.74 -1.96 -11.21
N ILE A 42 -1.60 -2.13 -10.52
CA ILE A 42 -0.81 -1.00 -10.03
C ILE A 42 -0.21 -0.15 -11.16
N ASN A 43 -0.03 -0.72 -12.35
CA ASN A 43 0.46 -0.04 -13.55
C ASN A 43 -0.66 0.37 -14.51
N THR A 44 -1.91 0.43 -14.05
CA THR A 44 -3.05 0.88 -14.84
C THR A 44 -3.36 2.34 -14.48
N GLU A 45 -3.29 3.27 -15.45
CA GLU A 45 -3.47 4.71 -15.25
C GLU A 45 -4.74 5.05 -14.49
N SER A 46 -5.89 4.46 -14.87
CA SER A 46 -7.20 4.73 -14.26
C SER A 46 -7.32 4.30 -12.79
N LYS A 47 -6.38 3.50 -12.29
CA LYS A 47 -6.35 3.08 -10.89
C LYS A 47 -5.75 4.14 -9.96
N ASN A 48 -5.03 5.13 -10.48
CA ASN A 48 -4.42 6.21 -9.69
C ASN A 48 -3.54 5.70 -8.53
N VAL A 49 -2.80 4.63 -8.76
CA VAL A 49 -1.84 4.07 -7.79
C VAL A 49 -0.44 4.56 -8.08
N ASN A 50 -0.04 4.53 -9.37
CA ASN A 50 1.30 4.87 -9.83
C ASN A 50 1.30 6.19 -10.62
N ASN A 51 2.09 7.15 -10.16
CA ASN A 51 2.37 8.43 -10.82
C ASN A 51 3.90 8.73 -10.76
N LEU A 52 4.73 7.67 -10.63
CA LEU A 52 6.17 7.80 -10.47
C LEU A 52 6.86 8.11 -11.81
N ASP A 53 7.81 9.03 -11.76
CA ASP A 53 8.82 9.30 -12.77
C ASP A 53 10.16 9.49 -12.04
N LEU A 54 10.84 8.39 -11.72
CA LEU A 54 12.07 8.38 -10.93
C LEU A 54 13.30 8.65 -11.78
N ASN A 55 13.24 8.30 -13.06
CA ASN A 55 14.34 8.55 -13.99
C ASN A 55 14.31 9.96 -14.60
N GLY A 56 13.19 10.72 -14.41
CA GLY A 56 13.07 12.11 -14.85
C GLY A 56 12.88 12.28 -16.35
N ASP A 57 12.40 11.28 -17.07
CA ASP A 57 12.22 11.34 -18.53
C ASP A 57 10.87 11.95 -18.95
N GLY A 58 9.99 12.22 -17.98
CA GLY A 58 8.68 12.83 -18.19
C GLY A 58 7.57 11.84 -18.48
N ASP A 59 7.84 10.54 -18.39
CA ASP A 59 6.90 9.46 -18.54
C ASP A 59 6.82 8.64 -17.24
N ILE A 60 5.67 8.00 -16.99
CA ILE A 60 5.50 7.13 -15.81
C ILE A 60 6.40 5.89 -15.92
N ASP A 61 7.07 5.59 -14.80
CA ASP A 61 7.86 4.36 -14.66
C ASP A 61 6.97 3.13 -14.38
N TYR A 62 7.35 2.00 -14.97
CA TYR A 62 6.69 0.71 -14.72
C TYR A 62 7.15 0.10 -13.40
N VAL A 63 6.21 -0.22 -12.52
CA VAL A 63 6.49 -0.89 -11.25
C VAL A 63 6.41 -2.40 -11.42
N LYS A 64 7.54 -3.07 -11.25
CA LYS A 64 7.66 -4.53 -11.27
C LYS A 64 7.32 -5.11 -9.90
N VAL A 65 6.84 -6.35 -9.88
CA VAL A 65 6.60 -7.11 -8.65
C VAL A 65 7.49 -8.35 -8.62
N ILE A 66 8.18 -8.55 -7.50
CA ILE A 66 9.04 -9.71 -7.26
C ILE A 66 8.60 -10.36 -5.96
N ASP A 67 8.07 -11.58 -6.02
CA ASP A 67 7.72 -12.36 -4.84
C ASP A 67 8.93 -13.12 -4.32
N LYS A 68 9.39 -12.75 -3.12
CA LYS A 68 10.38 -13.50 -2.34
C LYS A 68 9.64 -14.37 -1.34
N ALA A 69 9.39 -15.63 -1.71
CA ALA A 69 8.60 -16.56 -0.92
C ALA A 69 9.46 -17.35 0.08
N GLY A 70 8.98 -17.40 1.33
CA GLY A 70 9.38 -18.36 2.36
C GLY A 70 8.30 -19.42 2.56
N LYS A 71 8.34 -20.14 3.69
CA LYS A 71 7.39 -21.20 3.98
C LYS A 71 5.95 -20.66 4.17
N ASP A 72 5.81 -19.68 5.05
CA ASP A 72 4.54 -19.07 5.44
C ASP A 72 4.53 -17.55 5.22
N VAL A 73 5.61 -17.01 4.65
CA VAL A 73 5.81 -15.58 4.43
C VAL A 73 6.12 -15.29 2.97
N HIS A 74 5.49 -14.26 2.44
CA HIS A 74 5.79 -13.68 1.13
C HIS A 74 6.17 -12.22 1.29
N ALA A 75 7.25 -11.80 0.63
CA ALA A 75 7.64 -10.40 0.50
C ALA A 75 7.55 -10.01 -0.98
N PHE A 76 6.49 -9.25 -1.32
CA PHE A 76 6.31 -8.73 -2.68
C PHE A 76 7.03 -7.39 -2.78
N VAL A 77 8.20 -7.40 -3.40
CA VAL A 77 8.99 -6.19 -3.64
C VAL A 77 8.43 -5.46 -4.84
N LEU A 78 8.03 -4.20 -4.64
CA LEU A 78 7.63 -3.28 -5.70
C LEU A 78 8.87 -2.48 -6.12
N GLN A 79 9.27 -2.57 -7.39
CA GLN A 79 10.55 -2.07 -7.85
C GLN A 79 10.42 -1.39 -9.22
N VAL A 80 11.12 -0.29 -9.41
CA VAL A 80 11.25 0.42 -10.70
C VAL A 80 12.66 0.22 -11.23
N ALA A 81 12.80 -0.11 -12.52
CA ALA A 81 14.07 -0.01 -13.21
C ALA A 81 14.30 1.46 -13.60
N VAL A 82 15.21 2.15 -12.93
CA VAL A 82 15.53 3.57 -13.19
C VAL A 82 16.59 3.76 -14.27
N SER A 83 17.31 2.70 -14.60
CA SER A 83 18.24 2.62 -15.72
C SER A 83 18.40 1.15 -16.18
N GLU A 84 19.26 0.92 -17.17
CA GLU A 84 19.56 -0.44 -17.62
C GLU A 84 20.19 -1.32 -16.54
N THR A 85 20.93 -0.71 -15.60
CA THR A 85 21.71 -1.40 -14.56
C THR A 85 21.20 -1.15 -13.14
N GLU A 86 20.28 -0.21 -12.93
CA GLU A 86 19.82 0.20 -11.62
C GLU A 86 18.33 -0.01 -11.44
N ASN A 87 17.98 -0.54 -10.30
CA ASN A 87 16.61 -0.69 -9.85
C ASN A 87 16.43 -0.01 -8.50
N GLN A 88 15.28 0.62 -8.31
CA GLN A 88 14.88 1.27 -7.06
C GLN A 88 13.68 0.54 -6.47
N ASP A 89 13.81 0.06 -5.25
CA ASP A 89 12.69 -0.48 -4.48
C ASP A 89 11.78 0.67 -4.03
N ILE A 90 10.49 0.51 -4.21
CA ILE A 90 9.48 1.51 -3.86
C ILE A 90 8.83 1.16 -2.53
N ALA A 91 8.45 -0.10 -2.38
CA ALA A 91 7.79 -0.63 -1.21
C ALA A 91 7.87 -2.16 -1.20
N VAL A 92 7.57 -2.74 -0.05
CA VAL A 92 7.43 -4.19 0.12
C VAL A 92 6.09 -4.49 0.77
N ILE A 93 5.29 -5.38 0.16
CA ILE A 93 4.14 -5.98 0.81
C ILE A 93 4.62 -7.25 1.53
N GLU A 94 4.48 -7.26 2.84
CA GLU A 94 4.75 -8.44 3.67
C GLU A 94 3.44 -9.14 3.97
N LEU A 95 3.35 -10.41 3.61
CA LEU A 95 2.21 -11.28 3.84
C LEU A 95 2.66 -12.49 4.65
N GLU A 96 2.06 -12.71 5.79
CA GLU A 96 2.35 -13.85 6.67
C GLU A 96 1.10 -14.68 6.91
N LYS A 97 1.18 -15.99 6.65
CA LYS A 97 0.16 -16.95 7.05
C LYS A 97 0.36 -17.35 8.49
N THR A 98 -0.57 -16.99 9.36
CA THR A 98 -0.49 -17.20 10.82
C THR A 98 -1.28 -18.42 11.30
N GLY A 99 -2.06 -19.05 10.45
CA GLY A 99 -2.84 -20.25 10.72
C GLY A 99 -3.44 -20.84 9.46
N ASP A 100 -4.24 -21.88 9.58
CA ASP A 100 -4.81 -22.58 8.42
C ASP A 100 -5.69 -21.67 7.53
N THR A 101 -6.41 -20.75 8.17
CA THR A 101 -7.31 -19.80 7.49
C THR A 101 -7.10 -18.36 7.97
N THR A 102 -5.89 -18.04 8.43
CA THR A 102 -5.54 -16.71 8.92
C THR A 102 -4.24 -16.24 8.29
N ALA A 103 -4.25 -14.98 7.83
CA ALA A 103 -3.07 -14.29 7.31
C ALA A 103 -3.12 -12.80 7.66
N MET A 104 -1.94 -12.21 7.81
CA MET A 104 -1.72 -10.80 8.09
C MET A 104 -0.94 -10.17 6.95
N LEU A 105 -1.15 -8.88 6.73
CA LEU A 105 -0.52 -8.16 5.64
C LEU A 105 -0.25 -6.71 6.03
N GLN A 106 0.91 -6.22 5.63
CA GLN A 106 1.26 -4.80 5.66
C GLN A 106 2.04 -4.42 4.41
N ILE A 107 2.06 -3.14 4.07
CA ILE A 107 2.96 -2.58 3.07
C ILE A 107 3.88 -1.57 3.72
N ILE A 108 5.17 -1.65 3.43
CA ILE A 108 6.22 -0.81 3.95
C ILE A 108 6.81 -0.03 2.80
N GLY A 109 6.68 1.30 2.85
CA GLY A 109 7.32 2.21 1.88
C GLY A 109 8.81 2.31 2.14
N ASP A 110 9.60 2.36 1.07
CA ASP A 110 11.04 2.52 1.15
C ASP A 110 11.43 3.93 1.65
N GLU A 111 12.41 4.02 2.55
CA GLU A 111 12.83 5.29 3.16
C GLU A 111 13.42 6.27 2.13
N GLU A 112 14.09 5.80 1.10
CA GLU A 112 14.65 6.66 0.05
C GLU A 112 13.54 7.28 -0.81
N ILE A 113 12.39 6.60 -0.90
CA ILE A 113 11.22 7.03 -1.67
C ILE A 113 10.30 7.92 -0.85
N TYR A 114 10.10 7.61 0.44
CA TYR A 114 9.14 8.32 1.30
C TYR A 114 9.78 9.30 2.28
N GLY A 115 11.11 9.32 2.43
CA GLY A 115 11.84 10.14 3.40
C GLY A 115 11.84 9.57 4.80
N GLU A 116 11.00 8.60 5.08
CA GLU A 116 10.87 7.86 6.34
C GLU A 116 10.23 6.48 6.07
N GLN A 117 10.32 5.59 7.04
CA GLN A 117 9.60 4.32 6.96
C GLN A 117 8.10 4.55 7.15
N VAL A 118 7.33 4.33 6.09
CA VAL A 118 5.86 4.41 6.13
C VAL A 118 5.29 3.01 6.12
N ILE A 119 4.45 2.67 7.09
CA ILE A 119 3.77 1.37 7.17
C ILE A 119 2.27 1.60 7.04
N VAL A 120 1.64 0.85 6.15
CA VAL A 120 0.18 0.83 5.95
C VAL A 120 -0.33 -0.59 6.13
N GLU A 121 -1.39 -0.73 6.92
CA GLU A 121 -2.03 -2.00 7.22
C GLU A 121 -3.46 -2.03 6.65
N ALA A 122 -3.98 -3.24 6.40
CA ALA A 122 -5.39 -3.40 6.10
C ALA A 122 -6.22 -3.08 7.35
N SER A 123 -7.27 -2.26 7.19
CA SER A 123 -8.22 -1.95 8.24
C SER A 123 -9.61 -2.46 7.87
N ASP A 124 -10.39 -2.94 8.85
CA ASP A 124 -11.82 -3.18 8.65
C ASP A 124 -12.57 -1.84 8.67
N GLU A 125 -13.33 -1.57 7.61
CA GLU A 125 -14.39 -0.58 7.69
C GLU A 125 -15.55 -1.18 8.48
N GLY A 126 -15.64 -0.78 9.72
CA GLY A 126 -16.83 -1.08 10.49
C GLY A 126 -16.52 -1.36 11.94
N ASP A 127 -16.24 -0.33 12.65
CA ASP A 127 -16.78 -0.09 14.00
C ASP A 127 -16.36 1.34 14.38
N GLU A 128 -17.13 2.32 13.92
CA GLU A 128 -17.35 3.48 14.76
C GLU A 128 -18.03 2.92 15.99
N VAL A 129 -17.23 2.58 16.99
CA VAL A 129 -17.74 2.38 18.33
C VAL A 129 -18.11 3.76 18.85
N ASP A 130 -19.37 4.15 18.60
CA ASP A 130 -20.04 5.18 19.36
C ASP A 130 -20.06 4.68 20.82
N GLY A 131 -18.99 5.02 21.53
CA GLY A 131 -18.88 4.84 22.97
C GLY A 131 -19.67 5.90 23.69
N ASP A 132 -20.99 5.82 23.69
CA ASP A 132 -21.81 6.44 24.70
C ASP A 132 -21.56 5.69 26.02
N ASP A 133 -20.53 6.11 26.75
CA ASP A 133 -20.38 5.72 28.17
C ASP A 133 -20.86 6.88 29.06
N ASP A 134 -22.16 6.87 29.37
CA ASP A 134 -22.74 7.60 30.48
C ASP A 134 -22.30 7.00 31.82
N GLY A 135 -21.05 7.20 32.18
CA GLY A 135 -20.45 6.76 33.43
C GLY A 135 -20.15 7.90 34.39
N LYS A 136 -21.10 8.33 35.23
CA LYS A 136 -20.84 9.12 36.42
C LYS A 136 -19.90 8.38 37.37
N GLY A 137 -18.70 8.94 37.59
CA GLY A 137 -17.79 8.47 38.64
C GLY A 137 -16.89 9.60 39.12
N SER A 138 -17.21 10.18 40.27
CA SER A 138 -16.38 11.16 40.99
C SER A 138 -15.15 10.50 41.62
N GLY A 139 -13.95 11.03 41.34
CA GLY A 139 -12.74 10.75 42.11
C GLY A 139 -11.46 11.00 41.32
N PRO A 140 -10.43 11.65 41.92
CA PRO A 140 -9.17 11.89 41.21
C PRO A 140 -8.32 10.62 41.25
N SER A 141 -8.22 9.93 40.15
CA SER A 141 -7.22 8.88 39.96
C SER A 141 -6.27 9.29 38.84
N PHE A 142 -4.98 9.33 39.19
CA PHE A 142 -3.90 9.46 38.23
C PHE A 142 -3.74 8.10 37.54
N ASP A 143 -4.50 7.87 36.45
CA ASP A 143 -4.27 6.77 35.55
C ASP A 143 -3.49 7.24 34.35
N TYR A 144 -2.26 6.73 34.24
CA TYR A 144 -1.55 6.67 32.98
C TYR A 144 -2.36 5.76 32.04
N ASN A 145 -3.35 6.34 31.37
CA ASN A 145 -4.06 5.65 30.31
C ASN A 145 -3.09 5.44 29.12
N TYR A 146 -2.37 4.31 29.16
CA TYR A 146 -2.02 3.62 27.95
C TYR A 146 -3.35 3.27 27.29
N THR A 147 -3.81 4.12 26.38
CA THR A 147 -4.85 3.73 25.45
C THR A 147 -4.24 2.59 24.63
N LYS A 148 -4.50 1.36 25.00
CA LYS A 148 -4.35 0.21 24.13
C LYS A 148 -5.29 0.51 22.96
N VAL A 149 -4.77 1.13 21.92
CA VAL A 149 -5.39 1.04 20.60
C VAL A 149 -5.30 -0.42 20.25
N SER A 150 -6.38 -1.17 20.49
CA SER A 150 -6.51 -2.51 19.96
C SER A 150 -6.50 -2.36 18.45
N ARG A 151 -5.33 -2.51 17.83
CA ARG A 151 -5.25 -2.67 16.38
C ARG A 151 -6.02 -3.96 16.08
N ILE A 152 -7.17 -3.81 15.45
CA ILE A 152 -7.89 -4.96 14.91
C ILE A 152 -7.06 -5.41 13.72
N VAL A 153 -6.34 -6.51 13.90
CA VAL A 153 -5.60 -7.13 12.80
C VAL A 153 -6.60 -7.78 11.87
N VAL A 154 -6.73 -7.23 10.68
CA VAL A 154 -7.63 -7.77 9.65
C VAL A 154 -7.08 -9.08 9.13
N ASN A 155 -7.90 -10.13 9.16
CA ASN A 155 -7.56 -11.39 8.52
C ASN A 155 -7.76 -11.28 6.99
N VAL A 156 -6.66 -11.28 6.25
CA VAL A 156 -6.66 -11.15 4.79
C VAL A 156 -6.65 -12.49 4.04
N PHE A 157 -6.70 -13.63 4.76
CA PHE A 157 -6.57 -14.97 4.15
C PHE A 157 -7.57 -15.21 3.01
N PHE A 158 -8.78 -14.67 3.12
CA PHE A 158 -9.83 -14.85 2.12
C PHE A 158 -9.74 -13.92 0.91
N TRP A 159 -8.77 -13.01 0.88
CA TRP A 159 -8.53 -12.23 -0.32
C TRP A 159 -8.10 -13.14 -1.48
N PRO A 160 -8.61 -12.92 -2.70
CA PRO A 160 -8.29 -13.77 -3.85
C PRO A 160 -6.79 -13.92 -4.09
N SER A 161 -6.02 -12.83 -4.00
CA SER A 161 -4.56 -12.81 -4.13
C SER A 161 -3.86 -13.66 -3.07
N VAL A 162 -4.31 -13.58 -1.81
CA VAL A 162 -3.73 -14.35 -0.70
C VAL A 162 -3.98 -15.84 -0.88
N ARG A 163 -5.21 -16.21 -1.23
CA ARG A 163 -5.54 -17.61 -1.54
C ARG A 163 -4.76 -18.14 -2.76
N PHE A 164 -4.48 -17.27 -3.71
CA PHE A 164 -3.69 -17.62 -4.89
C PHE A 164 -2.25 -18.01 -4.52
N VAL A 165 -1.57 -17.21 -3.69
CA VAL A 165 -0.16 -17.45 -3.33
C VAL A 165 0.03 -18.59 -2.33
N TYR A 166 -0.99 -18.93 -1.54
CA TYR A 166 -0.94 -20.08 -0.62
C TYR A 166 -1.54 -21.36 -1.19
N ARG A 167 -1.95 -21.38 -2.46
CA ARG A 167 -2.43 -22.62 -3.12
C ARG A 167 -1.28 -23.59 -3.33
N PRO A 168 -1.56 -24.92 -3.35
CA PRO A 168 -0.59 -25.91 -3.77
C PRO A 168 -0.02 -25.59 -5.16
N ALA A 169 1.26 -25.86 -5.36
CA ALA A 169 1.98 -25.64 -6.64
C ALA A 169 2.04 -24.16 -7.11
N TYR A 170 1.85 -23.21 -6.19
CA TYR A 170 2.15 -21.81 -6.49
C TYR A 170 3.64 -21.65 -6.81
N VAL A 171 3.94 -20.94 -7.89
CA VAL A 171 5.30 -20.56 -8.26
C VAL A 171 5.46 -19.07 -7.98
N PRO A 172 6.44 -18.66 -7.15
CA PRO A 172 6.67 -17.24 -6.85
C PRO A 172 6.85 -16.42 -8.12
N TRP A 173 6.08 -15.33 -8.20
CA TRP A 173 6.12 -14.44 -9.34
C TRP A 173 7.39 -13.60 -9.32
N VAL A 174 8.09 -13.59 -10.44
CA VAL A 174 9.18 -12.67 -10.73
C VAL A 174 8.84 -11.96 -12.02
N SER A 175 8.64 -10.66 -11.95
CA SER A 175 8.33 -9.84 -13.13
C SER A 175 9.40 -10.05 -14.22
N PRO A 176 9.01 -10.42 -15.44
CA PRO A 176 9.94 -10.57 -16.56
C PRO A 176 10.37 -9.24 -17.17
N TRP A 177 9.74 -8.14 -16.73
CA TRP A 177 9.92 -6.82 -17.31
C TRP A 177 11.18 -6.15 -16.76
N ARG A 178 11.78 -5.29 -17.57
CA ARG A 178 13.02 -4.59 -17.27
C ARG A 178 13.10 -3.25 -18.01
N TRP A 179 14.13 -2.51 -17.78
CA TRP A 179 14.36 -1.23 -18.45
C TRP A 179 14.02 -1.30 -19.95
N ARG A 180 13.10 -0.44 -20.39
CA ARG A 180 12.59 -0.33 -21.77
C ARG A 180 11.99 -1.61 -22.38
N HIS A 181 11.73 -2.63 -21.56
CA HIS A 181 11.05 -3.84 -21.97
C HIS A 181 9.81 -4.02 -21.11
N TYR A 182 8.66 -3.68 -21.64
CA TYR A 182 7.38 -3.61 -20.95
C TYR A 182 6.34 -4.52 -21.59
N PRO A 183 5.25 -4.85 -20.87
CA PRO A 183 4.15 -5.63 -21.44
C PRO A 183 3.56 -4.94 -22.69
N GLY A 184 3.12 -5.72 -23.67
CA GLY A 184 2.53 -5.17 -24.89
C GLY A 184 1.25 -4.37 -24.67
N TRP A 185 0.55 -4.58 -23.55
CA TRP A 185 -0.66 -3.84 -23.17
C TRP A 185 -0.35 -2.50 -22.51
N TRP A 186 0.85 -2.31 -21.93
CA TRP A 186 1.23 -1.12 -21.18
C TRP A 186 1.84 -0.05 -22.12
N ARG A 187 1.46 1.19 -21.85
CA ARG A 187 2.07 2.37 -22.48
C ARG A 187 2.29 3.40 -21.38
N PRO A 188 3.46 4.03 -21.29
CA PRO A 188 3.69 5.09 -20.34
C PRO A 188 2.76 6.28 -20.65
N TRP A 189 2.36 6.94 -19.60
CA TRP A 189 1.62 8.21 -19.65
C TRP A 189 2.42 9.26 -18.90
N ARG A 190 2.04 10.53 -19.04
CA ARG A 190 2.74 11.61 -18.36
C ARG A 190 2.28 11.72 -16.91
N PRO A 191 3.22 11.94 -15.94
CA PRO A 191 2.85 12.19 -14.55
C PRO A 191 1.93 13.41 -14.47
N VAL A 192 0.87 13.28 -13.69
CA VAL A 192 0.05 14.44 -13.33
C VAL A 192 0.64 15.12 -12.10
N ARG A 193 0.36 16.42 -11.95
CA ARG A 193 0.81 17.17 -10.75
C ARG A 193 0.25 16.53 -9.48
N TRP A 194 1.02 16.61 -8.41
CA TRP A 194 0.62 16.09 -7.11
C TRP A 194 -0.76 16.60 -6.66
N THR A 195 -1.08 17.87 -6.90
CA THR A 195 -2.39 18.45 -6.60
C THR A 195 -3.56 17.79 -7.34
N VAL A 196 -3.28 17.05 -8.41
CA VAL A 196 -4.26 16.27 -9.18
C VAL A 196 -4.23 14.81 -8.74
N PHE A 197 -3.05 14.25 -8.52
CA PHE A 197 -2.88 12.86 -8.13
C PHE A 197 -3.36 12.59 -6.69
N HIS A 198 -2.98 13.47 -5.75
CA HIS A 198 -3.30 13.29 -4.34
C HIS A 198 -4.80 13.10 -4.06
N PRO A 199 -5.72 13.95 -4.54
CA PRO A 199 -7.15 13.75 -4.32
C PRO A 199 -7.68 12.43 -4.88
N ARG A 200 -7.12 11.96 -5.99
CA ARG A 200 -7.55 10.71 -6.64
C ARG A 200 -7.18 9.48 -5.82
N ARG A 201 -6.00 9.49 -5.19
CA ARG A 201 -5.55 8.36 -4.35
C ARG A 201 -6.23 8.33 -2.99
N LEU A 202 -6.77 9.45 -2.50
CA LEU A 202 -7.44 9.51 -1.19
C LEU A 202 -8.63 8.57 -1.05
N VAL A 203 -9.23 8.13 -2.14
CA VAL A 203 -10.30 7.12 -2.11
C VAL A 203 -9.85 5.82 -1.41
N TYR A 204 -8.57 5.50 -1.49
CA TYR A 204 -7.99 4.31 -0.87
C TYR A 204 -7.71 4.47 0.63
N HIS A 205 -7.59 5.70 1.14
CA HIS A 205 -7.27 5.96 2.55
C HIS A 205 -8.41 5.60 3.51
N ARG A 206 -9.61 5.35 3.00
CA ARG A 206 -10.76 4.95 3.83
C ARG A 206 -10.65 3.53 4.36
N HIS A 207 -9.90 2.67 3.66
CA HIS A 207 -9.82 1.24 3.92
C HIS A 207 -8.46 0.79 4.48
N TYR A 208 -7.49 1.72 4.55
CA TYR A 208 -6.10 1.39 4.92
C TYR A 208 -5.52 2.53 5.75
N ALA A 209 -4.93 2.19 6.89
CA ALA A 209 -4.33 3.14 7.84
C ALA A 209 -2.81 2.89 8.00
#